data_8288b25a3e69b11b61806cc4517a8172
#
_entry.id   8288b25a3e69b11b61806cc4517a8172
#
_cell.length_a   1.000
_cell.length_b   1.000
_cell.length_c   1.000
_cell.angle_alpha   90.00
_cell.angle_beta   90.00
_cell.angle_gamma   90.00
#
_symmetry.space_group_name_H-M   'P 1'
#
loop_
_entity.id
_entity.type
_entity.pdbx_description
1 polymer ?
#
loop_
_entity_poly.entity_id
_entity_poly.type
_entity_poly.pdbx_seq_one_letter_code
_entity_poly.pdbx_strand_id
1 'polypeptide(L)'
;MGRIYLDYAAATPLDERVLQAMMPYLTSEFGNPSSLHAYGQTARTAVRTARRQTAASLGAKAQDIVFTGGGTEANNLAILGYLRANCPHGGHIVTT
;
A
#
# COMPACT_ATOMS: atom_id res chain seq x y z
N MET A 1 -14.94 30.20 -16.64
CA MET A 1 -15.72 28.98 -16.39
C MET A 1 -14.81 27.91 -15.79
N GLY A 2 -15.14 27.38 -14.63
CA GLY A 2 -14.33 26.31 -13.98
C GLY A 2 -14.39 25.02 -14.78
N ARG A 3 -13.25 24.29 -14.83
CA ARG A 3 -13.23 22.93 -15.41
C ARG A 3 -14.00 21.98 -14.48
N ILE A 4 -14.86 21.13 -15.06
CA ILE A 4 -15.56 20.07 -14.33
C ILE A 4 -14.83 18.77 -14.61
N TYR A 5 -14.38 18.09 -13.54
CA TYR A 5 -13.70 16.80 -13.63
C TYR A 5 -14.67 15.66 -13.28
N LEU A 6 -14.90 14.75 -14.20
CA LEU A 6 -15.88 13.67 -14.08
C LEU A 6 -15.24 12.26 -14.20
N ASP A 7 -13.93 12.15 -14.09
CA ASP A 7 -13.21 10.89 -14.29
C ASP A 7 -12.59 10.35 -12.98
N TYR A 8 -13.39 10.30 -11.92
CA TYR A 8 -12.96 9.81 -10.61
C TYR A 8 -12.63 8.30 -10.61
N ALA A 9 -13.03 7.56 -11.65
CA ALA A 9 -12.62 6.17 -11.83
C ALA A 9 -11.14 6.04 -12.20
N ALA A 10 -10.57 7.03 -12.89
CA ALA A 10 -9.17 7.04 -13.28
C ALA A 10 -8.27 7.60 -12.15
N ALA A 11 -8.61 8.75 -11.60
CA ALA A 11 -7.85 9.38 -10.53
C ALA A 11 -8.72 10.34 -9.72
N THR A 12 -8.37 10.55 -8.46
CA THR A 12 -9.03 11.49 -7.57
C THR A 12 -8.04 12.47 -6.97
N PRO A 13 -8.46 13.67 -6.58
CA PRO A 13 -7.63 14.52 -5.74
C PRO A 13 -7.26 13.82 -4.45
N LEU A 14 -6.08 14.12 -3.92
CA LEU A 14 -5.69 13.66 -2.60
C LEU A 14 -6.50 14.40 -1.53
N ASP A 15 -7.08 13.68 -0.57
CA ASP A 15 -7.78 14.28 0.57
C ASP A 15 -6.77 15.07 1.42
N GLU A 16 -7.13 16.29 1.81
CA GLU A 16 -6.26 17.18 2.59
C GLU A 16 -5.81 16.56 3.91
N ARG A 17 -6.67 15.79 4.57
CA ARG A 17 -6.33 15.09 5.83
C ARG A 17 -5.27 14.01 5.59
N VAL A 18 -5.32 13.35 4.44
CA VAL A 18 -4.32 12.35 4.02
C VAL A 18 -2.99 13.04 3.71
N LEU A 19 -3.02 14.15 2.98
CA LEU A 19 -1.82 14.93 2.70
C LEU A 19 -1.13 15.37 4.00
N GLN A 20 -1.88 15.93 4.94
CA GLN A 20 -1.35 16.35 6.23
C GLN A 20 -0.76 15.19 7.04
N ALA A 21 -1.37 14.01 7.00
CA ALA A 21 -0.84 12.82 7.65
C ALA A 21 0.46 12.30 7.00
N MET A 22 0.66 12.52 5.71
CA MET A 22 1.87 12.14 4.96
C MET A 22 3.02 13.13 5.14
N MET A 23 2.72 14.42 5.32
CA MET A 23 3.74 15.50 5.34
C MET A 23 4.93 15.25 6.29
N PRO A 24 4.74 14.79 7.54
CA PRO A 24 5.88 14.51 8.43
C PRO A 24 6.88 13.51 7.83
N TYR A 25 6.38 12.48 7.14
CA TYR A 25 7.22 11.43 6.54
C TYR A 25 7.90 11.85 5.23
N LEU A 26 7.42 12.93 4.62
CA LEU A 26 8.04 13.54 3.44
C LEU A 26 9.08 14.60 3.81
N THR A 27 9.11 15.05 5.07
CA THR A 27 9.94 16.20 5.51
C THR A 27 10.88 15.86 6.66
N SER A 28 10.35 15.61 7.86
CA SER A 28 11.14 15.45 9.09
C SER A 28 11.38 14.00 9.50
N GLU A 29 10.43 13.12 9.23
CA GLU A 29 10.43 11.70 9.65
C GLU A 29 10.84 10.76 8.50
N PHE A 30 11.86 11.13 7.76
CA PHE A 30 12.31 10.49 6.51
C PHE A 30 13.16 9.22 6.70
N GLY A 31 13.24 8.68 7.89
CA GLY A 31 14.11 7.53 8.22
C GLY A 31 13.79 6.26 7.43
N ASN A 32 14.82 5.46 7.15
CA ASN A 32 14.62 4.14 6.54
C ASN A 32 14.13 3.15 7.61
N PRO A 33 12.98 2.48 7.42
CA PRO A 33 12.45 1.51 8.40
C PRO A 33 13.38 0.33 8.70
N SER A 34 14.36 0.05 7.85
CA SER A 34 15.35 -1.01 8.06
C SER A 34 16.52 -0.59 8.95
N SER A 35 16.71 0.71 9.18
CA SER A 35 17.80 1.23 10.01
C SER A 35 17.56 0.98 11.49
N LEU A 36 18.65 0.74 12.24
CA LEU A 36 18.59 0.41 13.68
C LEU A 36 18.51 1.64 14.59
N HIS A 37 18.90 2.81 14.10
CA HIS A 37 18.89 4.06 14.85
C HIS A 37 17.47 4.64 15.02
N ALA A 38 17.33 5.69 15.83
CA ALA A 38 16.03 6.28 16.21
C ALA A 38 15.15 6.66 15.01
N TYR A 39 15.69 7.28 13.97
CA TYR A 39 14.93 7.62 12.75
C TYR A 39 14.35 6.38 12.07
N GLY A 40 15.11 5.28 11.98
CA GLY A 40 14.63 4.02 11.44
C GLY A 40 13.54 3.39 12.30
N GLN A 41 13.64 3.49 13.62
CA GLN A 41 12.63 2.99 14.55
C GLN A 41 11.31 3.76 14.44
N THR A 42 11.37 5.09 14.31
CA THR A 42 10.20 5.94 14.06
C THR A 42 9.50 5.55 12.76
N ALA A 43 10.24 5.44 11.66
CA ALA A 43 9.71 5.04 10.36
C ALA A 43 9.09 3.62 10.41
N ARG A 44 9.76 2.67 11.08
CA ARG A 44 9.25 1.30 11.27
C ARG A 44 7.93 1.29 12.04
N THR A 45 7.84 2.08 13.09
CA THR A 45 6.61 2.21 13.89
C THR A 45 5.47 2.78 13.06
N ALA A 46 5.73 3.79 12.23
CA ALA A 46 4.75 4.35 11.32
C ALA A 46 4.22 3.32 10.31
N VAL A 47 5.11 2.57 9.66
CA VAL A 47 4.72 1.49 8.72
C VAL A 47 3.91 0.41 9.42
N ARG A 48 4.29 0.00 10.63
CA ARG A 48 3.53 -1.00 11.42
C ARG A 48 2.14 -0.50 11.79
N THR A 49 2.01 0.77 12.13
CA THR A 49 0.72 1.40 12.44
C THR A 49 -0.16 1.47 11.22
N ALA A 50 0.36 1.95 10.08
CA ALA A 50 -0.37 1.98 8.81
C ALA A 50 -0.86 0.58 8.40
N ARG A 51 -0.02 -0.44 8.56
CA ARG A 51 -0.38 -1.83 8.27
C ARG A 51 -1.55 -2.32 9.13
N ARG A 52 -1.54 -2.01 10.43
CA ARG A 52 -2.65 -2.37 11.33
C ARG A 52 -3.94 -1.63 10.98
N GLN A 53 -3.86 -0.35 10.64
CA GLN A 53 -5.01 0.45 10.23
C GLN A 53 -5.63 -0.09 8.93
N THR A 54 -4.81 -0.39 7.93
CA THR A 54 -5.25 -1.00 6.67
C THR A 54 -5.91 -2.35 6.93
N ALA A 55 -5.29 -3.20 7.72
CA ALA A 55 -5.85 -4.51 8.07
C ALA A 55 -7.22 -4.38 8.77
N ALA A 56 -7.33 -3.47 9.74
CA ALA A 56 -8.56 -3.23 10.45
C ALA A 56 -9.70 -2.78 9.53
N SER A 57 -9.41 -1.91 8.55
CA SER A 57 -10.42 -1.44 7.58
C SER A 57 -10.92 -2.54 6.64
N LEU A 58 -10.12 -3.59 6.44
CA LEU A 58 -10.44 -4.74 5.58
C LEU A 58 -10.93 -5.97 6.36
N GLY A 59 -10.99 -5.91 7.68
CA GLY A 59 -11.29 -7.08 8.52
C GLY A 59 -10.21 -8.18 8.44
N ALA A 60 -8.98 -7.82 8.08
CA ALA A 60 -7.83 -8.71 7.91
C ALA A 60 -6.86 -8.62 9.09
N LYS A 61 -5.87 -9.52 9.14
CA LYS A 61 -4.76 -9.44 10.09
C LYS A 61 -3.64 -8.58 9.51
N ALA A 62 -2.89 -7.87 10.34
CA ALA A 62 -1.79 -7.03 9.91
C ALA A 62 -0.70 -7.80 9.12
N GLN A 63 -0.49 -9.07 9.44
CA GLN A 63 0.46 -9.94 8.72
C GLN A 63 0.03 -10.29 7.29
N ASP A 64 -1.27 -10.17 6.98
CA ASP A 64 -1.83 -10.48 5.67
C ASP A 64 -1.75 -9.27 4.71
N ILE A 65 -1.32 -8.11 5.19
CA ILE A 65 -1.17 -6.89 4.40
C ILE A 65 0.25 -6.80 3.83
N VAL A 66 0.36 -6.65 2.53
CA VAL A 66 1.62 -6.40 1.82
C VAL A 66 1.53 -5.05 1.11
N PHE A 67 2.38 -4.10 1.49
CA PHE A 67 2.53 -2.84 0.76
C PHE A 67 3.42 -3.05 -0.46
N THR A 68 2.99 -2.51 -1.60
CA THR A 68 3.68 -2.58 -2.88
C THR A 68 3.93 -1.18 -3.42
N GLY A 69 4.81 -1.05 -4.40
CA GLY A 69 5.10 0.22 -5.06
C GLY A 69 3.97 0.72 -5.98
N GLY A 70 2.97 -0.12 -6.26
CA GLY A 70 1.83 0.26 -7.10
C GLY A 70 0.96 -0.93 -7.48
N GLY A 71 -0.13 -0.66 -8.22
CA GLY A 71 -1.11 -1.67 -8.62
C GLY A 71 -0.52 -2.77 -9.52
N THR A 72 0.42 -2.45 -10.39
CA THR A 72 1.08 -3.43 -11.25
C THR A 72 1.85 -4.47 -10.44
N GLU A 73 2.63 -4.04 -9.45
CA GLU A 73 3.33 -4.95 -8.55
C GLU A 73 2.35 -5.78 -7.72
N ALA A 74 1.29 -5.15 -7.20
CA ALA A 74 0.26 -5.82 -6.42
C ALA A 74 -0.43 -6.92 -7.22
N ASN A 75 -0.83 -6.64 -8.47
CA ASN A 75 -1.46 -7.61 -9.36
C ASN A 75 -0.51 -8.78 -9.69
N ASN A 76 0.74 -8.49 -10.02
CA ASN A 76 1.73 -9.54 -10.30
C ASN A 76 2.00 -10.40 -9.07
N LEU A 77 2.12 -9.79 -7.89
CA LEU A 77 2.31 -10.51 -6.64
C LEU A 77 1.11 -11.42 -6.32
N ALA A 78 -0.11 -10.92 -6.47
CA ALA A 78 -1.33 -11.68 -6.21
C ALA A 78 -1.48 -12.86 -7.19
N ILE A 79 -1.35 -12.63 -8.47
CA ILE A 79 -1.59 -13.65 -9.51
C ILE A 79 -0.42 -14.64 -9.56
N LEU A 80 0.77 -14.15 -9.86
CA LEU A 80 1.94 -15.02 -10.05
C LEU A 80 2.43 -15.62 -8.74
N GLY A 81 2.35 -14.88 -7.64
CA GLY A 81 2.72 -15.37 -6.31
C GLY A 81 1.82 -16.51 -5.88
N TYR A 82 0.50 -16.35 -6.03
CA TYR A 82 -0.46 -17.42 -5.71
C TYR A 82 -0.26 -18.65 -6.59
N LEU A 83 -0.13 -18.48 -7.90
CA LEU A 83 0.06 -19.60 -8.83
C LEU A 83 1.34 -20.38 -8.54
N ARG A 84 2.46 -19.70 -8.31
CA ARG A 84 3.73 -20.36 -8.00
C ARG A 84 3.69 -21.14 -6.69
N ALA A 85 2.97 -20.61 -5.71
CA ALA A 85 2.86 -21.26 -4.40
C ALA A 85 1.88 -22.44 -4.38
N ASN A 86 0.79 -22.38 -5.15
CA ASN A 86 -0.32 -23.29 -5.01
C ASN A 86 -0.58 -24.16 -6.26
N CYS A 87 -0.05 -23.79 -7.42
CA CYS A 87 -0.29 -24.47 -8.69
C CYS A 87 1.01 -24.83 -9.41
N PRO A 88 1.88 -25.70 -8.84
CA PRO A 88 3.21 -26.00 -9.39
C PRO A 88 3.15 -26.66 -10.78
N HIS A 89 2.04 -27.27 -11.13
CA HIS A 89 1.82 -27.94 -12.44
C HIS A 89 0.99 -27.10 -13.42
N GLY A 90 0.84 -25.82 -13.14
CA GLY A 90 0.01 -24.90 -13.91
C GLY A 90 -1.39 -24.73 -13.34
N GLY A 91 -2.09 -23.71 -13.80
CA GLY A 91 -3.42 -23.36 -13.35
C GLY A 91 -4.24 -22.67 -14.44
N HIS A 92 -5.54 -22.57 -14.22
CA HIS A 92 -6.46 -21.87 -15.10
C HIS A 92 -6.87 -20.55 -14.45
N ILE A 93 -6.71 -19.45 -15.19
CA ILE A 93 -7.13 -18.12 -14.75
C ILE A 93 -8.28 -17.67 -15.62
N VAL A 94 -9.38 -17.26 -14.98
CA VAL A 94 -10.51 -16.63 -15.68
C VAL A 94 -10.49 -15.14 -15.37
N THR A 95 -10.56 -14.34 -16.40
CA THR A 95 -10.58 -12.86 -16.29
C THR A 95 -11.60 -12.29 -17.25
N THR A 96 -11.97 -11.03 -17.03
CA THR A 96 -12.86 -10.28 -17.95
C THR A 96 -12.07 -9.60 -19.05
#